data_d4c21b3d55ae93ceb22690cf8c105f1a
#
_entry.id   d4c21b3d55ae93ceb22690cf8c105f1a
#
_cell.length_a   1.000
_cell.length_b   1.000
_cell.length_c   1.000
_cell.angle_alpha   90.00
_cell.angle_beta   90.00
_cell.angle_gamma   90.00
#
_symmetry.space_group_name_H-M   'P 1'
#
loop_
_entity.id
_entity.type
_entity.pdbx_description
1 polymer ?
#
loop_
_entity_poly.entity_id
_entity_poly.type
_entity_poly.pdbx_seq_one_letter_code
_entity_poly.pdbx_strand_id
1 'polypeptide(L)'
;MNEGSLDSRDCPGLCVDPTLQSGNRRTVECRMRKRTRYSLLLMLVLVVALVAAVCLRKAAPPEVARLLPESDAIVYINLRPLRAATHFDRSPVARSPEFQQFIDATGIVPERDLDAAAFALHRMDNPNGPNGPVAYSEVFEGRFDGARLARYLAGIATAQEQYADHTVYSIPVEGRTLRVAQLGYDTIAASNMPTTEQIHSMLDRYRASASPFSGSSLLAARYRDVPLLSSAWAIGRVGLPFSERGRISIFGLQLPLPEDTTFVASLRYGIGALHLRIEQIAPSDADAASSSQALNALLYIFQAIQPKIEAQSEAQDAEALRQFAASIQIEQHKDRVVLTATLPVQLLKKLVTPQSAIAPDPSFAAPSADASGR
;
A
#
# COMPACT_ATOMS: atom_id res chain seq x y z
N MET A 1 -54.32 -12.14 -52.79
CA MET A 1 -53.70 -12.27 -54.12
C MET A 1 -52.24 -12.60 -53.92
N ASN A 2 -51.93 -13.78 -54.33
CA ASN A 2 -50.65 -14.53 -54.50
C ASN A 2 -49.85 -14.83 -53.21
N GLU A 3 -49.97 -16.01 -52.63
CA GLU A 3 -49.69 -17.41 -53.07
C GLU A 3 -48.35 -17.59 -53.77
N GLY A 4 -47.56 -18.45 -53.18
CA GLY A 4 -46.43 -19.14 -53.75
C GLY A 4 -45.34 -19.40 -52.73
N SER A 5 -44.99 -20.47 -52.30
CA SER A 5 -45.03 -21.90 -52.63
C SER A 5 -43.88 -22.53 -51.84
N LEU A 6 -44.18 -23.55 -51.08
CA LEU A 6 -43.29 -24.54 -50.49
C LEU A 6 -42.37 -25.14 -51.54
N ASP A 7 -41.12 -25.37 -51.19
CA ASP A 7 -40.37 -26.49 -51.75
C ASP A 7 -39.62 -27.25 -50.66
N SER A 8 -40.11 -28.41 -50.39
CA SER A 8 -39.56 -29.48 -49.58
C SER A 8 -38.81 -30.42 -50.51
N ARG A 9 -37.56 -30.75 -50.17
CA ARG A 9 -36.74 -31.91 -50.61
C ARG A 9 -35.34 -31.76 -49.94
N ASP A 10 -34.66 -32.69 -49.34
CA ASP A 10 -34.79 -34.15 -49.30
C ASP A 10 -34.03 -34.62 -48.08
N CYS A 11 -34.57 -35.54 -47.33
CA CYS A 11 -33.81 -36.44 -46.46
C CYS A 11 -33.37 -37.67 -47.29
N PRO A 12 -32.16 -38.12 -47.16
CA PRO A 12 -31.87 -39.55 -47.43
C PRO A 12 -31.47 -40.29 -46.13
N GLY A 13 -32.35 -41.20 -45.71
CA GLY A 13 -32.11 -42.60 -45.70
C GLY A 13 -31.09 -43.13 -44.68
N LEU A 14 -31.61 -43.53 -43.51
CA LEU A 14 -30.98 -44.57 -42.70
C LEU A 14 -30.93 -45.85 -43.52
N CYS A 15 -29.73 -46.33 -43.87
CA CYS A 15 -29.47 -47.71 -44.12
C CYS A 15 -28.81 -48.34 -42.88
N VAL A 16 -29.60 -49.13 -42.18
CA VAL A 16 -29.12 -50.07 -41.16
C VAL A 16 -28.68 -51.29 -41.90
N ASP A 17 -27.41 -51.68 -41.81
CA ASP A 17 -26.88 -52.96 -42.18
C ASP A 17 -26.28 -53.65 -40.97
N PRO A 18 -26.76 -54.81 -40.53
CA PRO A 18 -26.22 -55.54 -39.39
C PRO A 18 -25.32 -56.68 -39.87
N THR A 19 -24.02 -56.44 -39.90
CA THR A 19 -23.10 -57.58 -39.91
C THR A 19 -21.99 -57.34 -38.86
N LEU A 20 -22.08 -58.10 -37.80
CA LEU A 20 -21.03 -58.49 -36.89
C LEU A 20 -19.72 -58.77 -37.62
N GLN A 21 -18.59 -58.15 -37.22
CA GLN A 21 -17.39 -58.93 -36.88
C GLN A 21 -16.25 -58.02 -36.36
N SER A 22 -15.77 -58.41 -35.19
CA SER A 22 -14.36 -58.45 -34.80
C SER A 22 -13.49 -57.22 -34.89
N GLY A 23 -13.23 -56.69 -33.70
CA GLY A 23 -11.88 -56.28 -33.25
C GLY A 23 -11.01 -55.47 -34.18
N ASN A 24 -11.11 -54.11 -34.09
CA ASN A 24 -9.91 -53.29 -34.18
C ASN A 24 -10.23 -51.90 -33.67
N ARG A 25 -9.86 -51.59 -32.42
CA ARG A 25 -9.81 -50.20 -31.94
C ARG A 25 -8.74 -49.48 -32.76
N ARG A 26 -9.11 -48.96 -33.90
CA ARG A 26 -8.31 -47.95 -34.58
C ARG A 26 -8.38 -46.68 -33.73
N THR A 27 -7.36 -46.45 -32.93
CA THR A 27 -7.06 -45.13 -32.42
C THR A 27 -6.96 -44.20 -33.62
N VAL A 28 -7.96 -43.33 -33.77
CA VAL A 28 -7.91 -42.25 -34.75
C VAL A 28 -6.82 -41.32 -34.26
N GLU A 29 -5.58 -41.59 -34.66
CA GLU A 29 -4.50 -40.61 -34.56
C GLU A 29 -4.87 -39.44 -35.48
N CYS A 30 -5.46 -38.42 -34.86
CA CYS A 30 -5.73 -37.14 -35.51
C CYS A 30 -4.38 -36.48 -35.83
N ARG A 31 -3.82 -36.85 -36.99
CA ARG A 31 -2.54 -36.30 -37.48
C ARG A 31 -2.75 -34.85 -37.83
N MET A 32 -2.67 -33.97 -36.80
CA MET A 32 -2.77 -32.52 -36.96
C MET A 32 -1.79 -32.07 -38.06
N ARG A 33 -2.30 -31.33 -39.05
CA ARG A 33 -1.46 -30.77 -40.15
C ARG A 33 -0.34 -29.94 -39.53
N LYS A 34 0.88 -30.07 -40.06
CA LYS A 34 2.08 -29.37 -39.55
C LYS A 34 1.83 -27.89 -39.29
N ARG A 35 1.07 -27.22 -40.16
CA ARG A 35 0.68 -25.81 -40.00
C ARG A 35 -0.14 -25.55 -38.74
N THR A 36 -1.07 -26.41 -38.39
CA THR A 36 -1.90 -26.30 -37.16
C THR A 36 -1.05 -26.53 -35.90
N ARG A 37 -0.05 -27.39 -35.94
CA ARG A 37 0.88 -27.60 -34.82
C ARG A 37 1.74 -26.36 -34.61
N TYR A 38 2.25 -25.74 -35.66
CA TYR A 38 3.03 -24.49 -35.55
C TYR A 38 2.19 -23.32 -35.04
N SER A 39 0.93 -23.17 -35.50
CA SER A 39 0.04 -22.12 -35.00
C SER A 39 -0.34 -22.32 -33.53
N LEU A 40 -0.59 -23.57 -33.08
CA LEU A 40 -0.81 -23.87 -31.68
C LEU A 40 0.43 -23.59 -30.81
N LEU A 41 1.62 -23.96 -31.32
CA LEU A 41 2.89 -23.71 -30.63
C LEU A 41 3.16 -22.21 -30.51
N LEU A 42 2.94 -21.44 -31.57
CA LEU A 42 3.05 -19.98 -31.57
C LEU A 42 2.06 -19.35 -30.58
N MET A 43 0.80 -19.79 -30.59
CA MET A 43 -0.21 -19.33 -29.63
C MET A 43 0.20 -19.62 -28.17
N LEU A 44 0.70 -20.84 -27.92
CA LEU A 44 1.19 -21.21 -26.58
C LEU A 44 2.35 -20.31 -26.14
N VAL A 45 3.32 -20.08 -27.04
CA VAL A 45 4.47 -19.17 -26.75
C VAL A 45 3.98 -17.76 -26.47
N LEU A 46 3.02 -17.23 -27.24
CA LEU A 46 2.44 -15.91 -26.99
C LEU A 46 1.71 -15.85 -25.65
N VAL A 47 0.94 -16.87 -25.30
CA VAL A 47 0.25 -16.94 -23.99
C VAL A 47 1.27 -17.00 -22.85
N VAL A 48 2.32 -17.84 -22.97
CA VAL A 48 3.38 -17.91 -21.97
C VAL A 48 4.13 -16.59 -21.85
N ALA A 49 4.46 -15.94 -22.97
CA ALA A 49 5.10 -14.64 -22.97
C ALA A 49 4.20 -13.55 -22.32
N LEU A 50 2.91 -13.56 -22.62
CA LEU A 50 1.95 -12.64 -22.01
C LEU A 50 1.82 -12.87 -20.50
N VAL A 51 1.71 -14.15 -20.06
CA VAL A 51 1.67 -14.50 -18.64
C VAL A 51 2.96 -14.07 -17.94
N ALA A 52 4.11 -14.36 -18.55
CA ALA A 52 5.41 -13.94 -18.02
C ALA A 52 5.52 -12.40 -17.92
N ALA A 53 5.09 -11.66 -18.94
CA ALA A 53 5.07 -10.19 -18.93
C ALA A 53 4.14 -9.65 -17.84
N VAL A 54 2.96 -10.22 -17.65
CA VAL A 54 2.03 -9.85 -16.58
C VAL A 54 2.61 -10.18 -15.20
N CYS A 55 3.25 -11.32 -15.04
CA CYS A 55 3.91 -11.71 -13.79
C CYS A 55 5.09 -10.77 -13.47
N LEU A 56 5.93 -10.45 -14.44
CA LEU A 56 7.04 -9.51 -14.28
C LEU A 56 6.54 -8.11 -13.92
N ARG A 57 5.48 -7.63 -14.60
CA ARG A 57 4.88 -6.32 -14.28
C ARG A 57 4.27 -6.28 -12.88
N LYS A 58 3.65 -7.37 -12.42
CA LYS A 58 3.12 -7.47 -11.05
C LYS A 58 4.21 -7.64 -9.99
N ALA A 59 5.37 -8.19 -10.37
CA ALA A 59 6.54 -8.32 -9.52
C ALA A 59 7.38 -7.02 -9.44
N ALA A 60 7.12 -6.04 -10.31
CA ALA A 60 7.78 -4.74 -10.24
C ALA A 60 7.15 -3.87 -9.14
N PRO A 61 7.95 -3.03 -8.45
CA PRO A 61 7.41 -2.08 -7.49
C PRO A 61 6.41 -1.12 -8.15
N PRO A 62 5.37 -0.64 -7.40
CA PRO A 62 4.45 0.38 -7.87
C PRO A 62 5.18 1.64 -8.34
N GLU A 63 4.66 2.31 -9.37
CA GLU A 63 5.30 3.47 -9.96
C GLU A 63 5.55 4.58 -8.94
N VAL A 64 4.56 4.94 -8.13
CA VAL A 64 4.68 5.95 -7.07
C VAL A 64 5.81 5.63 -6.09
N ALA A 65 6.06 4.36 -5.77
CA ALA A 65 7.16 3.96 -4.90
C ALA A 65 8.53 4.04 -5.60
N ARG A 66 8.58 3.82 -6.93
CA ARG A 66 9.80 3.94 -7.73
C ARG A 66 10.27 5.39 -7.91
N LEU A 67 9.34 6.33 -7.81
CA LEU A 67 9.64 7.76 -7.90
C LEU A 67 10.31 8.30 -6.63
N LEU A 68 10.15 7.63 -5.50
CA LEU A 68 10.73 8.06 -4.23
C LEU A 68 12.27 8.10 -4.28
N PRO A 69 12.91 9.09 -3.64
CA PRO A 69 14.36 9.20 -3.58
C PRO A 69 14.98 8.12 -2.67
N GLU A 70 16.32 8.13 -2.55
CA GLU A 70 17.01 7.29 -1.57
C GLU A 70 16.53 7.64 -0.15
N SER A 71 16.27 6.62 0.67
CA SER A 71 15.64 6.79 1.98
C SER A 71 15.95 5.62 2.91
N ASP A 72 15.71 5.83 4.19
CA ASP A 72 15.90 4.80 5.24
C ASP A 72 14.68 3.89 5.38
N ALA A 73 13.49 4.38 5.05
CA ALA A 73 12.28 3.59 4.99
C ALA A 73 11.34 4.05 3.89
N ILE A 74 10.55 3.13 3.37
CA ILE A 74 9.53 3.35 2.34
C ILE A 74 8.23 2.73 2.81
N VAL A 75 7.14 3.46 2.67
CA VAL A 75 5.78 2.98 2.91
C VAL A 75 4.97 3.20 1.64
N TYR A 76 4.18 2.21 1.25
CA TYR A 76 3.27 2.28 0.12
C TYR A 76 1.88 1.83 0.53
N ILE A 77 0.86 2.53 0.03
CA ILE A 77 -0.55 2.21 0.29
C ILE A 77 -1.32 2.34 -1.02
N ASN A 78 -2.05 1.28 -1.41
CA ASN A 78 -3.05 1.32 -2.46
C ASN A 78 -4.44 1.45 -1.80
N LEU A 79 -5.06 2.61 -1.99
CA LEU A 79 -6.35 2.93 -1.36
C LEU A 79 -7.55 2.35 -2.12
N ARG A 80 -7.39 1.97 -3.40
CA ARG A 80 -8.50 1.43 -4.22
C ARG A 80 -9.16 0.19 -3.60
N PRO A 81 -8.41 -0.89 -3.21
CA PRO A 81 -9.02 -2.06 -2.58
C PRO A 81 -9.65 -1.72 -1.22
N LEU A 82 -9.01 -0.86 -0.44
CA LEU A 82 -9.52 -0.43 0.86
C LEU A 82 -10.84 0.35 0.70
N ARG A 83 -10.90 1.30 -0.23
CA ARG A 83 -12.11 2.06 -0.55
C ARG A 83 -13.24 1.13 -1.02
N ALA A 84 -12.96 0.17 -1.89
CA ALA A 84 -13.94 -0.80 -2.36
C ALA A 84 -14.50 -1.68 -1.24
N ALA A 85 -13.69 -2.01 -0.23
CA ALA A 85 -14.09 -2.88 0.87
C ALA A 85 -14.83 -2.18 2.00
N THR A 86 -14.42 -0.95 2.34
CA THR A 86 -14.92 -0.23 3.53
C THR A 86 -15.86 0.91 3.19
N HIS A 87 -15.86 1.40 1.94
CA HIS A 87 -16.60 2.59 1.50
C HIS A 87 -16.31 3.85 2.34
N PHE A 88 -15.05 3.97 2.84
CA PHE A 88 -14.66 5.10 3.70
C PHE A 88 -14.79 6.46 3.00
N ASP A 89 -14.79 6.48 1.66
CA ASP A 89 -15.05 7.65 0.82
C ASP A 89 -16.46 8.26 1.01
N ARG A 90 -17.37 7.50 1.62
CA ARG A 90 -18.75 7.92 1.92
C ARG A 90 -18.95 8.32 3.38
N SER A 91 -17.96 8.09 4.22
CA SER A 91 -18.04 8.40 5.64
C SER A 91 -17.69 9.87 5.87
N PRO A 92 -18.46 10.62 6.68
CA PRO A 92 -18.13 11.99 7.02
C PRO A 92 -16.84 12.00 7.87
N VAL A 93 -15.86 12.80 7.45
CA VAL A 93 -14.60 13.01 8.17
C VAL A 93 -14.61 14.41 8.74
N ALA A 94 -14.36 14.55 10.05
CA ALA A 94 -14.14 15.85 10.66
C ALA A 94 -12.84 16.45 10.09
N ARG A 95 -12.89 17.68 9.57
CA ARG A 95 -11.77 18.36 8.92
C ARG A 95 -11.44 19.65 9.63
N SER A 96 -10.15 19.98 9.67
CA SER A 96 -9.76 21.31 10.11
C SER A 96 -10.21 22.39 9.10
N PRO A 97 -10.41 23.63 9.50
CA PRO A 97 -10.78 24.72 8.59
C PRO A 97 -9.77 24.89 7.44
N GLU A 98 -8.49 24.74 7.71
CA GLU A 98 -7.42 24.84 6.73
C GLU A 98 -7.51 23.74 5.69
N PHE A 99 -7.78 22.51 6.13
CA PHE A 99 -7.95 21.36 5.24
C PHE A 99 -9.22 21.50 4.39
N GLN A 100 -10.30 22.05 4.96
CA GLN A 100 -11.50 22.34 4.19
C GLN A 100 -11.25 23.43 3.13
N GLN A 101 -10.49 24.47 3.44
CA GLN A 101 -10.08 25.50 2.46
C GLN A 101 -9.28 24.90 1.30
N PHE A 102 -8.36 23.97 1.61
CA PHE A 102 -7.64 23.22 0.56
C PHE A 102 -8.60 22.48 -0.38
N ILE A 103 -9.58 21.74 0.17
CA ILE A 103 -10.58 21.02 -0.61
C ILE A 103 -11.41 21.97 -1.48
N ASP A 104 -11.88 23.09 -0.91
CA ASP A 104 -12.71 24.06 -1.62
C ASP A 104 -11.93 24.71 -2.77
N ALA A 105 -10.65 25.00 -2.56
CA ALA A 105 -9.79 25.61 -3.56
C ALA A 105 -9.39 24.64 -4.68
N THR A 106 -9.01 23.42 -4.34
CA THR A 106 -8.47 22.44 -5.29
C THR A 106 -9.52 21.50 -5.84
N GLY A 107 -10.60 21.23 -5.09
CA GLY A 107 -11.59 20.20 -5.37
C GLY A 107 -11.11 18.78 -5.05
N ILE A 108 -9.91 18.62 -4.48
CA ILE A 108 -9.31 17.32 -4.13
C ILE A 108 -9.85 16.87 -2.79
N VAL A 109 -10.60 15.77 -2.79
CA VAL A 109 -11.08 15.08 -1.58
C VAL A 109 -10.27 13.79 -1.44
N PRO A 110 -9.30 13.71 -0.51
CA PRO A 110 -8.35 12.60 -0.46
C PRO A 110 -9.00 11.23 -0.37
N GLU A 111 -10.06 11.09 0.41
CA GLU A 111 -10.77 9.82 0.60
C GLU A 111 -11.36 9.29 -0.72
N ARG A 112 -11.74 10.19 -1.63
CA ARG A 112 -12.34 9.88 -2.92
C ARG A 112 -11.32 9.85 -4.05
N ASP A 113 -10.39 10.81 -4.05
CA ASP A 113 -9.58 11.13 -5.23
C ASP A 113 -8.17 10.53 -5.19
N LEU A 114 -7.64 10.18 -3.99
CA LEU A 114 -6.36 9.47 -3.88
C LEU A 114 -6.53 7.98 -4.17
N ASP A 115 -5.76 7.45 -5.09
CA ASP A 115 -5.75 6.04 -5.47
C ASP A 115 -4.58 5.27 -4.85
N ALA A 116 -3.40 5.90 -4.80
CA ALA A 116 -2.22 5.35 -4.13
C ALA A 116 -1.36 6.46 -3.53
N ALA A 117 -0.59 6.11 -2.51
CA ALA A 117 0.40 6.98 -1.90
C ALA A 117 1.66 6.19 -1.56
N ALA A 118 2.82 6.83 -1.70
CA ALA A 118 4.10 6.30 -1.27
C ALA A 118 4.88 7.36 -0.51
N PHE A 119 5.53 6.95 0.58
CA PHE A 119 6.27 7.81 1.50
C PHE A 119 7.69 7.27 1.65
N ALA A 120 8.66 8.15 1.57
CA ALA A 120 10.05 7.90 1.92
C ALA A 120 10.37 8.66 3.21
N LEU A 121 10.95 7.98 4.19
CA LEU A 121 11.37 8.57 5.45
C LEU A 121 12.89 8.71 5.43
N HIS A 122 13.35 9.91 5.78
CA HIS A 122 14.77 10.26 5.83
C HIS A 122 15.16 10.59 7.26
N ARG A 123 16.12 9.87 7.81
CA ARG A 123 16.71 10.21 9.11
C ARG A 123 17.50 11.49 8.97
N MET A 124 17.30 12.41 9.89
CA MET A 124 18.06 13.64 9.93
C MET A 124 19.32 13.47 10.79
N ASP A 125 20.45 13.98 10.30
CA ASP A 125 21.73 13.91 11.03
C ASP A 125 21.67 14.63 12.37
N ASN A 126 20.88 15.71 12.46
CA ASN A 126 20.63 16.44 13.70
C ASN A 126 19.15 16.29 14.12
N PRO A 127 18.79 15.27 14.92
CA PRO A 127 17.43 15.02 15.35
C PRO A 127 16.83 16.11 16.25
N ASN A 128 17.67 16.90 16.91
CA ASN A 128 17.26 18.01 17.76
C ASN A 128 17.32 19.37 17.02
N GLY A 129 17.65 19.35 15.75
CA GLY A 129 17.68 20.55 14.91
C GLY A 129 16.27 21.03 14.50
N PRO A 130 16.20 22.18 13.79
CA PRO A 130 14.92 22.79 13.40
C PRO A 130 14.07 21.89 12.49
N ASN A 131 14.70 20.93 11.81
CA ASN A 131 14.01 19.98 10.94
C ASN A 131 13.54 18.70 11.68
N GLY A 132 13.81 18.58 12.99
CA GLY A 132 13.45 17.41 13.80
C GLY A 132 14.17 16.13 13.38
N PRO A 133 13.76 14.97 13.92
CA PRO A 133 14.45 13.70 13.72
C PRO A 133 14.21 13.06 12.34
N VAL A 134 13.12 13.41 11.66
CA VAL A 134 12.72 12.77 10.39
C VAL A 134 12.18 13.80 9.42
N ALA A 135 12.55 13.66 8.14
CA ALA A 135 11.92 14.33 7.02
C ALA A 135 11.24 13.31 6.10
N TYR A 136 10.37 13.80 5.22
CA TYR A 136 9.56 12.96 4.35
C TYR A 136 9.71 13.41 2.90
N SER A 137 9.62 12.42 1.99
CA SER A 137 9.34 12.63 0.58
C SER A 137 8.14 11.76 0.21
N GLU A 138 7.21 12.30 -0.55
CA GLU A 138 5.90 11.70 -0.75
C GLU A 138 5.52 11.75 -2.22
N VAL A 139 4.86 10.71 -2.71
CA VAL A 139 4.26 10.68 -4.05
C VAL A 139 2.83 10.20 -3.93
N PHE A 140 1.91 10.95 -4.50
CA PHE A 140 0.49 10.66 -4.52
C PHE A 140 0.05 10.41 -5.96
N GLU A 141 -0.71 9.35 -6.16
CA GLU A 141 -1.43 9.05 -7.41
C GLU A 141 -2.93 9.18 -7.18
N GLY A 142 -3.62 9.86 -8.10
CA GLY A 142 -5.04 10.05 -7.93
C GLY A 142 -5.68 10.84 -9.08
N ARG A 143 -6.81 11.46 -8.81
CA ARG A 143 -7.55 12.28 -9.78
C ARG A 143 -7.50 13.73 -9.34
N PHE A 144 -6.68 14.52 -10.02
CA PHE A 144 -6.43 15.91 -9.66
C PHE A 144 -6.80 16.85 -10.80
N ASP A 145 -7.44 17.98 -10.44
CA ASP A 145 -7.53 19.13 -11.36
C ASP A 145 -6.22 19.91 -11.26
N GLY A 146 -5.27 19.61 -12.17
CA GLY A 146 -3.94 20.19 -12.16
C GLY A 146 -3.94 21.72 -12.26
N ALA A 147 -4.89 22.31 -12.98
CA ALA A 147 -4.96 23.76 -13.12
C ALA A 147 -5.42 24.43 -11.81
N ARG A 148 -6.39 23.83 -11.12
CA ARG A 148 -6.84 24.32 -9.80
C ARG A 148 -5.75 24.15 -8.75
N LEU A 149 -5.08 22.98 -8.75
CA LEU A 149 -3.98 22.69 -7.84
C LEU A 149 -2.81 23.66 -8.05
N ALA A 150 -2.35 23.86 -9.29
CA ALA A 150 -1.26 24.78 -9.59
C ALA A 150 -1.58 26.22 -9.16
N ARG A 151 -2.81 26.68 -9.37
CA ARG A 151 -3.27 28.01 -8.93
C ARG A 151 -3.26 28.13 -7.41
N TYR A 152 -3.74 27.11 -6.71
CA TYR A 152 -3.71 27.09 -5.25
C TYR A 152 -2.27 27.13 -4.71
N LEU A 153 -1.41 26.24 -5.22
CA LEU A 153 0.00 26.18 -4.81
C LEU A 153 0.73 27.49 -5.10
N ALA A 154 0.50 28.10 -6.27
CA ALA A 154 1.08 29.41 -6.60
C ALA A 154 0.63 30.52 -5.64
N GLY A 155 -0.59 30.44 -5.11
CA GLY A 155 -1.14 31.42 -4.16
C GLY A 155 -0.54 31.34 -2.75
N ILE A 156 -0.08 30.15 -2.32
CA ILE A 156 0.47 29.93 -0.96
C ILE A 156 1.99 29.77 -0.94
N ALA A 157 2.63 29.60 -2.10
CA ALA A 157 4.07 29.41 -2.20
C ALA A 157 4.84 30.73 -1.94
N THR A 158 5.91 30.64 -1.17
CA THR A 158 6.86 31.75 -0.95
C THR A 158 7.93 31.85 -2.03
N ALA A 159 8.18 30.75 -2.75
CA ALA A 159 9.10 30.69 -3.87
C ALA A 159 8.65 29.64 -4.89
N GLN A 160 9.05 29.83 -6.14
CA GLN A 160 8.83 28.90 -7.24
C GLN A 160 10.13 28.69 -8.00
N GLU A 161 10.40 27.47 -8.37
CA GLU A 161 11.58 27.05 -9.14
C GLU A 161 11.11 26.25 -10.35
N GLN A 162 11.81 26.39 -11.50
CA GLN A 162 11.60 25.53 -12.67
C GLN A 162 12.69 24.46 -12.69
N TYR A 163 12.32 23.20 -12.66
CA TYR A 163 13.24 22.09 -12.75
C TYR A 163 12.63 20.96 -13.59
N ALA A 164 13.38 20.42 -14.55
CA ALA A 164 12.97 19.27 -15.38
C ALA A 164 11.58 19.46 -16.03
N ASP A 165 11.29 20.66 -16.54
CA ASP A 165 10.00 21.08 -17.14
C ASP A 165 8.79 21.13 -16.18
N HIS A 166 9.04 21.06 -14.88
CA HIS A 166 8.02 21.17 -13.83
C HIS A 166 8.26 22.39 -12.94
N THR A 167 7.17 22.95 -12.41
CA THR A 167 7.23 23.99 -11.40
C THR A 167 7.26 23.37 -10.02
N VAL A 168 8.28 23.67 -9.23
CA VAL A 168 8.39 23.29 -7.81
C VAL A 168 7.96 24.47 -6.95
N TYR A 169 6.94 24.29 -6.14
CA TYR A 169 6.39 25.28 -5.22
C TYR A 169 6.97 25.09 -3.83
N SER A 170 7.57 26.12 -3.24
CA SER A 170 8.09 26.10 -1.86
C SER A 170 7.07 26.75 -0.92
N ILE A 171 6.54 25.99 0.02
CA ILE A 171 5.44 26.36 0.90
C ILE A 171 5.93 26.24 2.35
N PRO A 172 5.82 27.29 3.18
CA PRO A 172 6.15 27.22 4.60
C PRO A 172 5.07 26.41 5.34
N VAL A 173 5.46 25.35 6.05
CA VAL A 173 4.59 24.51 6.86
C VAL A 173 5.28 24.20 8.19
N GLU A 174 4.71 24.65 9.31
CA GLU A 174 5.19 24.33 10.66
C GLU A 174 6.71 24.59 10.88
N GLY A 175 7.20 25.69 10.36
CA GLY A 175 8.63 26.07 10.48
C GLY A 175 9.56 25.33 9.52
N ARG A 176 9.04 24.49 8.62
CA ARG A 176 9.76 23.81 7.55
C ARG A 176 9.31 24.30 6.17
N THR A 177 10.06 23.96 5.15
CA THR A 177 9.65 24.21 3.76
C THR A 177 9.19 22.92 3.13
N LEU A 178 7.91 22.83 2.77
CA LEU A 178 7.34 21.78 1.93
C LEU A 178 7.52 22.19 0.47
N ARG A 179 8.18 21.35 -0.32
CA ARG A 179 8.30 21.52 -1.76
C ARG A 179 7.36 20.60 -2.47
N VAL A 180 6.52 21.14 -3.35
CA VAL A 180 5.49 20.38 -4.06
C VAL A 180 5.65 20.58 -5.56
N ALA A 181 5.57 19.49 -6.34
CA ALA A 181 5.55 19.52 -7.78
C ALA A 181 4.47 18.58 -8.33
N GLN A 182 3.75 19.03 -9.33
CA GLN A 182 2.89 18.16 -10.11
C GLN A 182 3.71 17.50 -11.22
N LEU A 183 3.78 16.16 -11.22
CA LEU A 183 4.59 15.39 -12.17
C LEU A 183 3.79 15.09 -13.45
N GLY A 184 2.54 14.71 -13.31
CA GLY A 184 1.62 14.42 -14.40
C GLY A 184 0.24 14.99 -14.10
N TYR A 185 -0.77 14.52 -14.80
CA TYR A 185 -2.16 14.89 -14.54
C TYR A 185 -2.75 14.14 -13.33
N ASP A 186 -2.13 13.03 -12.93
CA ASP A 186 -2.57 12.12 -11.88
C ASP A 186 -1.54 11.92 -10.76
N THR A 187 -0.38 12.58 -10.82
CA THR A 187 0.74 12.34 -9.90
C THR A 187 1.28 13.65 -9.34
N ILE A 188 1.44 13.69 -8.00
CA ILE A 188 1.98 14.82 -7.24
C ILE A 188 3.14 14.30 -6.40
N ALA A 189 4.25 15.02 -6.39
CA ALA A 189 5.37 14.77 -5.49
C ALA A 189 5.52 15.91 -4.48
N ALA A 190 5.88 15.56 -3.24
CA ALA A 190 6.17 16.54 -2.20
C ALA A 190 7.37 16.09 -1.36
N SER A 191 8.11 17.04 -0.78
CA SER A 191 9.22 16.76 0.14
C SER A 191 9.40 17.92 1.12
N ASN A 192 9.56 17.60 2.41
CA ASN A 192 9.90 18.57 3.45
C ASN A 192 11.38 18.50 3.86
N MET A 193 12.23 17.88 3.03
CA MET A 193 13.67 17.90 3.23
C MET A 193 14.22 19.35 3.21
N PRO A 194 15.27 19.66 3.98
CA PRO A 194 15.85 21.00 4.01
C PRO A 194 16.32 21.52 2.66
N THR A 195 16.84 20.61 1.81
CA THR A 195 17.35 20.92 0.47
C THR A 195 16.36 20.54 -0.64
N THR A 196 16.60 21.02 -1.86
CA THR A 196 15.78 20.68 -3.04
C THR A 196 16.15 19.35 -3.67
N GLU A 197 17.23 18.72 -3.24
CA GLU A 197 17.77 17.51 -3.87
C GLU A 197 16.78 16.37 -3.96
N GLN A 198 15.94 16.19 -2.94
CA GLN A 198 14.99 15.08 -2.89
C GLN A 198 13.84 15.28 -3.89
N ILE A 199 13.30 16.50 -3.96
CA ILE A 199 12.24 16.78 -4.95
C ILE A 199 12.81 16.73 -6.37
N HIS A 200 14.03 17.21 -6.62
CA HIS A 200 14.71 17.10 -7.91
C HIS A 200 14.94 15.63 -8.29
N SER A 201 15.39 14.80 -7.35
CA SER A 201 15.57 13.36 -7.57
C SER A 201 14.25 12.68 -7.98
N MET A 202 13.11 13.06 -7.39
CA MET A 202 11.80 12.52 -7.79
C MET A 202 11.41 12.94 -9.21
N LEU A 203 11.69 14.20 -9.58
CA LEU A 203 11.45 14.71 -10.94
C LEU A 203 12.33 14.00 -11.99
N ASP A 204 13.59 13.78 -11.69
CA ASP A 204 14.51 13.03 -12.56
C ASP A 204 14.07 11.57 -12.71
N ARG A 205 13.63 10.93 -11.62
CA ARG A 205 13.08 9.56 -11.66
C ARG A 205 11.79 9.50 -12.48
N TYR A 206 10.95 10.52 -12.42
CA TYR A 206 9.74 10.60 -13.23
C TYR A 206 10.09 10.67 -14.73
N ARG A 207 11.07 11.48 -15.12
CA ARG A 207 11.57 11.53 -16.51
C ARG A 207 12.13 10.17 -16.97
N ALA A 208 12.74 9.42 -16.06
CA ALA A 208 13.31 8.09 -16.33
C ALA A 208 12.32 6.94 -16.04
N SER A 209 11.05 7.21 -15.77
CA SER A 209 10.07 6.23 -15.23
C SER A 209 9.70 5.09 -16.17
N ALA A 210 10.08 5.15 -17.45
CA ALA A 210 9.85 4.08 -18.42
C ALA A 210 10.51 2.73 -18.01
N SER A 211 11.52 2.75 -17.12
CA SER A 211 12.16 1.54 -16.62
C SER A 211 11.38 0.95 -15.42
N PRO A 212 10.84 -0.27 -15.51
CA PRO A 212 10.14 -0.92 -14.40
C PRO A 212 11.06 -1.30 -13.23
N PHE A 213 12.38 -1.23 -13.43
CA PHE A 213 13.41 -1.56 -12.43
C PHE A 213 14.07 -0.32 -11.82
N SER A 214 13.55 0.88 -12.11
CA SER A 214 13.98 2.10 -11.43
C SER A 214 13.50 2.11 -9.98
N GLY A 215 14.10 2.94 -9.14
CA GLY A 215 13.72 3.07 -7.72
C GLY A 215 14.94 3.27 -6.83
N SER A 216 14.70 3.46 -5.53
CA SER A 216 15.76 3.57 -4.53
C SER A 216 16.50 2.25 -4.33
N SER A 217 17.71 2.31 -3.79
CA SER A 217 18.52 1.13 -3.47
C SER A 217 17.83 0.21 -2.47
N LEU A 218 17.14 0.78 -1.48
CA LEU A 218 16.35 0.03 -0.50
C LEU A 218 15.21 -0.74 -1.17
N LEU A 219 14.47 -0.10 -2.09
CA LEU A 219 13.40 -0.72 -2.84
C LEU A 219 13.93 -1.87 -3.70
N ALA A 220 15.01 -1.65 -4.45
CA ALA A 220 15.64 -2.65 -5.30
C ALA A 220 16.12 -3.88 -4.50
N ALA A 221 16.67 -3.66 -3.30
CA ALA A 221 17.19 -4.73 -2.45
C ALA A 221 16.11 -5.57 -1.78
N ARG A 222 14.98 -4.96 -1.38
CA ARG A 222 14.02 -5.56 -0.44
C ARG A 222 12.61 -5.76 -0.99
N TYR A 223 12.24 -5.16 -2.13
CA TYR A 223 10.89 -5.31 -2.66
C TYR A 223 10.50 -6.77 -2.97
N ARG A 224 11.47 -7.63 -3.30
CA ARG A 224 11.25 -9.07 -3.50
C ARG A 224 10.72 -9.80 -2.26
N ASP A 225 10.97 -9.23 -1.07
CA ASP A 225 10.50 -9.78 0.21
C ASP A 225 9.03 -9.38 0.49
N VAL A 226 8.47 -8.44 -0.28
CA VAL A 226 7.06 -8.04 -0.22
C VAL A 226 6.19 -9.08 -0.94
N PRO A 227 5.20 -9.70 -0.27
CA PRO A 227 4.29 -10.63 -0.91
C PRO A 227 3.53 -10.01 -2.07
N LEU A 228 3.35 -10.77 -3.15
CA LEU A 228 2.57 -10.33 -4.31
C LEU A 228 1.13 -9.94 -3.91
N LEU A 229 0.58 -8.93 -4.57
CA LEU A 229 -0.77 -8.40 -4.34
C LEU A 229 -0.96 -7.76 -2.95
N SER A 230 0.11 -7.33 -2.28
CA SER A 230 0.00 -6.52 -1.08
C SER A 230 -0.65 -5.17 -1.41
N SER A 231 -1.72 -4.83 -0.69
CA SER A 231 -2.41 -3.53 -0.84
C SER A 231 -1.67 -2.40 -0.15
N ALA A 232 -0.93 -2.71 0.90
CA ALA A 232 -0.01 -1.80 1.56
C ALA A 232 1.24 -2.57 1.99
N TRP A 233 2.37 -1.88 2.04
CA TRP A 233 3.62 -2.44 2.54
C TRP A 233 4.55 -1.35 3.03
N ALA A 234 5.47 -1.73 3.89
CA ALA A 234 6.54 -0.88 4.38
C ALA A 234 7.84 -1.66 4.40
N ILE A 235 8.94 -1.02 4.02
CA ILE A 235 10.30 -1.54 4.08
C ILE A 235 11.14 -0.50 4.81
N GLY A 236 11.90 -0.89 5.83
CA GLY A 236 12.74 0.07 6.56
C GLY A 236 13.72 -0.60 7.49
N ARG A 237 14.70 0.18 7.95
CA ARG A 237 15.66 -0.24 8.97
C ARG A 237 15.19 0.20 10.35
N VAL A 238 15.61 -0.52 11.40
CA VAL A 238 15.37 -0.11 12.79
C VAL A 238 16.07 1.21 13.10
N GLY A 239 15.44 2.03 13.92
CA GLY A 239 15.99 3.33 14.32
C GLY A 239 15.31 4.53 13.68
N LEU A 240 14.23 4.31 12.88
CA LEU A 240 13.37 5.37 12.35
C LEU A 240 12.05 5.45 13.08
N PRO A 241 11.31 6.53 13.00
CA PRO A 241 10.69 7.31 14.07
C PRO A 241 9.98 6.49 15.14
N PHE A 242 9.97 5.17 14.99
CA PHE A 242 9.28 4.24 15.88
C PHE A 242 10.18 3.69 17.00
N SER A 243 11.47 4.00 17.02
CA SER A 243 12.36 3.54 18.08
C SER A 243 13.37 4.59 18.52
N GLU A 244 13.26 5.04 19.74
CA GLU A 244 14.36 5.70 20.41
C GLU A 244 15.42 4.64 20.78
N ARG A 245 16.65 4.77 20.25
CA ARG A 245 17.81 3.91 20.59
C ARG A 245 17.63 2.40 20.31
N GLY A 246 16.99 2.03 19.18
CA GLY A 246 16.85 0.60 18.83
C GLY A 246 15.84 -0.17 19.70
N ARG A 247 14.90 0.52 20.33
CA ARG A 247 13.84 -0.10 21.14
C ARG A 247 12.48 0.34 20.60
N ILE A 248 11.65 -0.63 20.24
CA ILE A 248 10.25 -0.37 19.92
C ILE A 248 9.43 -0.59 21.19
N SER A 249 8.67 0.42 21.60
CA SER A 249 7.73 0.28 22.71
C SER A 249 6.37 -0.18 22.17
N ILE A 250 5.96 -1.38 22.57
CA ILE A 250 4.64 -1.93 22.24
C ILE A 250 3.91 -2.14 23.58
N PHE A 251 2.80 -1.46 23.81
CA PHE A 251 2.03 -1.51 25.06
C PHE A 251 2.88 -1.28 26.33
N GLY A 252 3.88 -0.38 26.26
CA GLY A 252 4.79 -0.09 27.36
C GLY A 252 5.94 -1.10 27.57
N LEU A 253 5.98 -2.18 26.79
CA LEU A 253 7.06 -3.14 26.76
C LEU A 253 8.08 -2.74 25.70
N GLN A 254 9.34 -2.66 26.10
CA GLN A 254 10.43 -2.30 25.19
C GLN A 254 10.99 -3.58 24.55
N LEU A 255 10.83 -3.70 23.23
CA LEU A 255 11.49 -4.72 22.44
C LEU A 255 12.91 -4.24 22.09
N PRO A 256 13.97 -4.91 22.56
CA PRO A 256 15.32 -4.66 22.07
C PRO A 256 15.44 -5.22 20.67
N LEU A 257 15.74 -4.36 19.68
CA LEU A 257 15.98 -4.79 18.32
C LEU A 257 17.41 -4.41 17.93
N PRO A 258 18.15 -5.32 17.28
CA PRO A 258 19.47 -5.02 16.75
C PRO A 258 19.42 -3.83 15.77
N GLU A 259 20.42 -2.94 15.83
CA GLU A 259 20.44 -1.69 15.06
C GLU A 259 20.37 -1.90 13.54
N ASP A 260 20.95 -2.99 13.02
CA ASP A 260 20.97 -3.31 11.59
C ASP A 260 19.79 -4.17 11.12
N THR A 261 18.74 -4.27 11.92
CA THR A 261 17.54 -5.01 11.56
C THR A 261 16.74 -4.29 10.47
N THR A 262 16.35 -5.04 9.44
CA THR A 262 15.42 -4.57 8.41
C THR A 262 14.04 -5.18 8.64
N PHE A 263 13.00 -4.37 8.51
CA PHE A 263 11.61 -4.82 8.53
C PHE A 263 10.98 -4.74 7.15
N VAL A 264 10.19 -5.75 6.81
CA VAL A 264 9.27 -5.76 5.69
C VAL A 264 7.89 -6.06 6.25
N ALA A 265 7.04 -5.06 6.29
CA ALA A 265 5.63 -5.23 6.66
C ALA A 265 4.76 -5.23 5.41
N SER A 266 3.73 -6.04 5.38
CA SER A 266 2.80 -6.11 4.26
C SER A 266 1.38 -6.38 4.73
N LEU A 267 0.43 -5.80 4.01
CA LEU A 267 -0.99 -5.95 4.25
C LEU A 267 -1.67 -6.36 2.94
N ARG A 268 -2.34 -7.49 2.95
CA ARG A 268 -3.08 -8.00 1.79
C ARG A 268 -4.55 -8.14 2.13
N TYR A 269 -5.40 -7.58 1.30
CA TYR A 269 -6.83 -7.79 1.40
C TYR A 269 -7.21 -9.17 0.84
N GLY A 270 -7.90 -9.98 1.65
CA GLY A 270 -8.46 -11.27 1.29
C GLY A 270 -9.98 -11.27 1.39
N ILE A 271 -10.60 -12.43 1.24
CA ILE A 271 -12.06 -12.56 1.34
C ILE A 271 -12.48 -12.34 2.81
N GLY A 272 -13.01 -11.16 3.11
CA GLY A 272 -13.55 -10.81 4.44
C GLY A 272 -12.52 -10.53 5.54
N ALA A 273 -11.23 -10.46 5.22
CA ALA A 273 -10.17 -10.20 6.18
C ALA A 273 -8.95 -9.51 5.56
N LEU A 274 -8.14 -8.88 6.40
CA LEU A 274 -6.83 -8.36 6.08
C LEU A 274 -5.75 -9.28 6.64
N HIS A 275 -4.85 -9.73 5.78
CA HIS A 275 -3.70 -10.54 6.18
C HIS A 275 -2.51 -9.62 6.38
N LEU A 276 -2.06 -9.51 7.61
CA LEU A 276 -0.84 -8.81 8.02
C LEU A 276 0.33 -9.81 8.02
N ARG A 277 1.45 -9.43 7.45
CA ARG A 277 2.74 -10.12 7.58
C ARG A 277 3.81 -9.08 7.89
N ILE A 278 4.53 -9.30 8.98
CA ILE A 278 5.70 -8.51 9.35
C ILE A 278 6.88 -9.47 9.37
N GLU A 279 7.89 -9.19 8.57
CA GLU A 279 9.12 -9.94 8.50
C GLU A 279 10.27 -9.08 9.02
N GLN A 280 10.92 -9.56 10.04
CA GLN A 280 12.15 -9.02 10.59
C GLN A 280 13.32 -9.79 10.00
N ILE A 281 14.28 -9.09 9.42
CA ILE A 281 15.53 -9.64 8.91
C ILE A 281 16.63 -9.17 9.84
N ALA A 282 17.07 -10.06 10.71
CA ALA A 282 18.08 -9.78 11.73
C ALA A 282 19.50 -9.91 11.17
N PRO A 283 20.51 -9.33 11.82
CA PRO A 283 21.92 -9.48 11.42
C PRO A 283 22.46 -10.91 11.54
N SER A 284 21.90 -11.71 12.45
CA SER A 284 22.30 -13.10 12.67
C SER A 284 21.14 -14.00 13.09
N ASP A 285 21.32 -15.32 12.96
CA ASP A 285 20.36 -16.34 13.44
C ASP A 285 20.14 -16.24 14.96
N ALA A 286 21.17 -15.86 15.74
CA ALA A 286 21.08 -15.69 17.20
C ALA A 286 20.20 -14.47 17.55
N ASP A 287 20.35 -13.35 16.82
CA ASP A 287 19.52 -12.16 17.00
C ASP A 287 18.05 -12.44 16.62
N ALA A 288 17.83 -13.21 15.55
CA ALA A 288 16.51 -13.66 15.16
C ALA A 288 15.87 -14.55 16.24
N ALA A 289 16.64 -15.48 16.83
CA ALA A 289 16.14 -16.32 17.90
C ALA A 289 15.74 -15.50 19.14
N SER A 290 16.57 -14.56 19.54
CA SER A 290 16.29 -13.64 20.66
C SER A 290 15.01 -12.81 20.41
N SER A 291 14.89 -12.24 19.21
CA SER A 291 13.70 -11.48 18.80
C SER A 291 12.43 -12.35 18.78
N SER A 292 12.53 -13.57 18.25
CA SER A 292 11.42 -14.53 18.23
C SER A 292 10.95 -14.88 19.64
N GLN A 293 11.87 -15.13 20.56
CA GLN A 293 11.54 -15.40 21.97
C GLN A 293 10.82 -14.20 22.63
N ALA A 294 11.33 -12.98 22.41
CA ALA A 294 10.72 -11.78 22.94
C ALA A 294 9.30 -11.55 22.39
N LEU A 295 9.10 -11.74 21.08
CA LEU A 295 7.79 -11.63 20.45
C LEU A 295 6.81 -12.70 20.96
N ASN A 296 7.26 -13.95 21.14
CA ASN A 296 6.42 -15.01 21.72
C ASN A 296 6.05 -14.70 23.18
N ALA A 297 6.96 -14.14 23.97
CA ALA A 297 6.65 -13.69 25.33
C ALA A 297 5.58 -12.58 25.33
N LEU A 298 5.68 -11.61 24.43
CA LEU A 298 4.65 -10.56 24.25
C LEU A 298 3.31 -11.16 23.82
N LEU A 299 3.31 -12.11 22.89
CA LEU A 299 2.09 -12.78 22.47
C LEU A 299 1.42 -13.53 23.64
N TYR A 300 2.20 -14.19 24.46
CA TYR A 300 1.70 -14.85 25.67
C TYR A 300 1.06 -13.85 26.64
N ILE A 301 1.70 -12.71 26.89
CA ILE A 301 1.14 -11.64 27.73
C ILE A 301 -0.16 -11.11 27.12
N PHE A 302 -0.17 -10.85 25.80
CA PHE A 302 -1.37 -10.40 25.10
C PHE A 302 -2.54 -11.40 25.25
N GLN A 303 -2.27 -12.69 25.07
CA GLN A 303 -3.28 -13.73 25.25
C GLN A 303 -3.79 -13.83 26.70
N ALA A 304 -2.92 -13.57 27.69
CA ALA A 304 -3.32 -13.57 29.11
C ALA A 304 -4.24 -12.39 29.50
N ILE A 305 -4.09 -11.22 28.85
CA ILE A 305 -4.94 -10.04 29.11
C ILE A 305 -6.19 -10.00 28.22
N GLN A 306 -6.20 -10.73 27.11
CA GLN A 306 -7.29 -10.77 26.12
C GLN A 306 -8.68 -10.99 26.75
N PRO A 307 -8.91 -11.95 27.68
CA PRO A 307 -10.24 -12.16 28.27
C PRO A 307 -10.77 -10.93 29.02
N LYS A 308 -9.88 -10.10 29.58
CA LYS A 308 -10.27 -8.85 30.26
C LYS A 308 -10.74 -7.79 29.29
N ILE A 309 -10.07 -7.71 28.11
CA ILE A 309 -10.44 -6.78 27.03
C ILE A 309 -11.77 -7.23 26.41
N GLU A 310 -11.94 -8.52 26.18
CA GLU A 310 -13.19 -9.10 25.65
C GLU A 310 -14.39 -8.82 26.56
N ALA A 311 -14.21 -8.93 27.86
CA ALA A 311 -15.28 -8.68 28.85
C ALA A 311 -15.77 -7.22 28.85
N GLN A 312 -14.96 -6.28 28.35
CA GLN A 312 -15.29 -4.85 28.24
C GLN A 312 -15.77 -4.45 26.85
N SER A 313 -15.79 -5.38 25.90
CA SER A 313 -16.14 -5.14 24.50
C SER A 313 -17.55 -5.62 24.18
N GLU A 314 -18.17 -5.05 23.14
CA GLU A 314 -19.40 -5.61 22.59
C GLU A 314 -19.20 -7.04 22.08
N ALA A 315 -20.21 -7.89 22.13
CA ALA A 315 -20.09 -9.32 21.83
C ALA A 315 -19.49 -9.61 20.44
N GLN A 316 -19.83 -8.81 19.42
CA GLN A 316 -19.27 -8.96 18.07
C GLN A 316 -17.78 -8.59 18.01
N ASP A 317 -17.36 -7.59 18.78
CA ASP A 317 -15.97 -7.14 18.85
C ASP A 317 -15.12 -8.13 19.63
N ALA A 318 -15.66 -8.67 20.72
CA ALA A 318 -15.01 -9.70 21.51
C ALA A 318 -14.69 -10.94 20.63
N GLU A 319 -15.65 -11.38 19.80
CA GLU A 319 -15.43 -12.50 18.89
C GLU A 319 -14.39 -12.16 17.82
N ALA A 320 -14.46 -10.97 17.19
CA ALA A 320 -13.50 -10.53 16.21
C ALA A 320 -12.08 -10.37 16.81
N LEU A 321 -11.97 -9.88 18.03
CA LEU A 321 -10.70 -9.78 18.78
C LEU A 321 -10.13 -11.18 19.08
N ARG A 322 -10.99 -12.13 19.47
CA ARG A 322 -10.59 -13.52 19.71
C ARG A 322 -10.04 -14.17 18.44
N GLN A 323 -10.75 -14.01 17.32
CA GLN A 323 -10.29 -14.51 16.02
C GLN A 323 -8.96 -13.89 15.58
N PHE A 324 -8.80 -12.58 15.79
CA PHE A 324 -7.54 -11.88 15.53
C PHE A 324 -6.42 -12.47 16.39
N ALA A 325 -6.59 -12.54 17.70
CA ALA A 325 -5.59 -13.04 18.62
C ALA A 325 -5.19 -14.50 18.33
N ALA A 326 -6.16 -15.36 18.02
CA ALA A 326 -5.91 -16.75 17.66
C ALA A 326 -5.18 -16.91 16.31
N SER A 327 -5.25 -15.90 15.43
CA SER A 327 -4.61 -15.92 14.12
C SER A 327 -3.13 -15.49 14.14
N ILE A 328 -2.65 -14.95 15.26
CA ILE A 328 -1.26 -14.48 15.37
C ILE A 328 -0.33 -15.68 15.45
N GLN A 329 0.61 -15.74 14.51
CA GLN A 329 1.65 -16.76 14.45
C GLN A 329 3.01 -16.09 14.35
N ILE A 330 4.01 -16.63 15.05
CA ILE A 330 5.39 -16.15 15.03
C ILE A 330 6.28 -17.34 14.68
N GLU A 331 6.98 -17.23 13.55
CA GLU A 331 7.87 -18.27 13.07
C GLU A 331 9.28 -17.70 12.88
N GLN A 332 10.29 -18.49 13.20
CA GLN A 332 11.69 -18.17 12.94
C GLN A 332 12.25 -19.08 11.85
N HIS A 333 12.90 -18.47 10.87
CA HIS A 333 13.60 -19.17 9.80
C HIS A 333 14.99 -18.54 9.60
N LYS A 334 16.04 -19.16 10.17
CA LYS A 334 17.40 -18.63 10.15
C LYS A 334 17.45 -17.21 10.73
N ASP A 335 17.94 -16.24 9.94
CA ASP A 335 18.06 -14.82 10.25
C ASP A 335 16.73 -14.05 10.19
N ARG A 336 15.59 -14.74 9.95
CA ARG A 336 14.28 -14.11 9.76
C ARG A 336 13.29 -14.53 10.83
N VAL A 337 12.53 -13.54 11.32
CA VAL A 337 11.35 -13.76 12.17
C VAL A 337 10.14 -13.25 11.43
N VAL A 338 9.12 -14.07 11.29
CA VAL A 338 7.90 -13.75 10.55
C VAL A 338 6.72 -13.78 11.52
N LEU A 339 6.07 -12.65 11.67
CA LEU A 339 4.78 -12.54 12.35
C LEU A 339 3.68 -12.45 11.31
N THR A 340 2.70 -13.32 11.40
CA THR A 340 1.47 -13.25 10.59
C THR A 340 0.26 -13.09 11.47
N ALA A 341 -0.73 -12.34 10.99
CA ALA A 341 -2.02 -12.16 11.66
C ALA A 341 -3.13 -11.93 10.64
N THR A 342 -4.35 -12.27 11.00
CA THR A 342 -5.54 -12.04 10.17
C THR A 342 -6.50 -11.12 10.90
N LEU A 343 -6.68 -9.91 10.38
CA LEU A 343 -7.58 -8.89 10.94
C LEU A 343 -8.96 -8.99 10.29
N PRO A 344 -10.02 -9.35 11.03
CA PRO A 344 -11.39 -9.32 10.50
C PRO A 344 -11.81 -7.92 10.04
N VAL A 345 -12.59 -7.83 8.96
CA VAL A 345 -13.04 -6.54 8.38
C VAL A 345 -13.84 -5.71 9.37
N GLN A 346 -14.53 -6.35 10.32
CA GLN A 346 -15.28 -5.65 11.37
C GLN A 346 -14.37 -4.75 12.20
N LEU A 347 -13.21 -5.27 12.65
CA LEU A 347 -12.22 -4.48 13.39
C LEU A 347 -11.61 -3.37 12.52
N LEU A 348 -11.35 -3.66 11.23
CA LEU A 348 -10.85 -2.66 10.31
C LEU A 348 -11.82 -1.48 10.16
N LYS A 349 -13.11 -1.74 9.98
CA LYS A 349 -14.12 -0.69 9.85
C LYS A 349 -14.11 0.26 11.05
N LYS A 350 -13.93 -0.26 12.27
CA LYS A 350 -13.84 0.57 13.49
C LYS A 350 -12.55 1.42 13.52
N LEU A 351 -11.44 0.86 13.09
CA LEU A 351 -10.16 1.60 13.01
C LEU A 351 -10.20 2.74 11.98
N VAL A 352 -10.94 2.56 10.89
CA VAL A 352 -11.07 3.53 9.81
C VAL A 352 -12.20 4.54 10.04
N THR A 353 -13.21 4.19 10.86
CA THR A 353 -14.28 5.13 11.23
C THR A 353 -13.69 6.13 12.21
N PRO A 354 -13.66 7.45 11.92
CA PRO A 354 -13.17 8.44 12.86
C PRO A 354 -14.01 8.34 14.14
N GLN A 355 -13.37 7.99 15.24
CA GLN A 355 -14.01 8.10 16.54
C GLN A 355 -14.29 9.59 16.73
N SER A 356 -15.56 9.95 16.82
CA SER A 356 -15.99 11.34 17.05
C SER A 356 -15.09 11.94 18.11
N ALA A 357 -14.37 13.03 17.73
CA ALA A 357 -13.39 13.67 18.59
C ALA A 357 -14.01 13.80 19.98
N ILE A 358 -13.35 13.23 20.99
CA ILE A 358 -13.63 13.51 22.37
C ILE A 358 -13.69 15.03 22.46
N ALA A 359 -14.87 15.57 22.75
CA ALA A 359 -15.04 17.00 22.92
C ALA A 359 -13.93 17.48 23.85
N PRO A 360 -13.16 18.54 23.52
CA PRO A 360 -12.10 19.02 24.38
C PRO A 360 -12.72 19.29 25.75
N ASP A 361 -12.14 18.70 26.78
CA ASP A 361 -12.56 18.85 28.17
C ASP A 361 -12.61 20.37 28.45
N PRO A 362 -13.78 20.93 28.81
CA PRO A 362 -13.92 22.37 29.07
C PRO A 362 -13.05 22.86 30.24
N SER A 363 -12.37 21.98 30.96
CA SER A 363 -11.45 22.31 32.06
C SER A 363 -10.09 22.90 31.60
N PHE A 364 -9.76 22.85 30.28
CA PHE A 364 -8.57 23.50 29.69
C PHE A 364 -8.84 24.89 29.06
N ALA A 365 -9.96 25.50 29.37
CA ALA A 365 -10.13 26.92 29.02
C ALA A 365 -9.06 27.74 29.79
N ALA A 366 -8.13 28.32 29.05
CA ALA A 366 -7.14 29.23 29.61
C ALA A 366 -7.80 30.30 30.45
N PRO A 367 -7.22 30.70 31.61
CA PRO A 367 -7.79 31.76 32.43
C PRO A 367 -7.84 33.05 31.59
N SER A 368 -9.06 33.58 31.44
CA SER A 368 -9.30 34.88 30.84
C SER A 368 -8.42 35.90 31.55
N ALA A 369 -7.50 36.50 30.80
CA ALA A 369 -6.75 37.70 31.27
C ALA A 369 -7.76 38.79 31.54
N ASP A 370 -8.06 38.98 32.82
CA ASP A 370 -8.88 40.06 33.32
C ASP A 370 -8.12 41.39 33.09
N ALA A 371 -8.62 42.15 32.14
CA ALA A 371 -8.22 43.55 31.93
C ALA A 371 -8.95 44.39 32.96
N SER A 372 -8.31 44.68 34.08
CA SER A 372 -8.63 45.80 34.95
C SER A 372 -7.37 46.62 35.12
N GLY A 373 -7.21 47.70 34.51
CA GLY A 373 -7.60 49.07 34.71
C GLY A 373 -6.99 49.69 35.97
N ARG A 374 -5.95 50.40 35.78
CA ARG A 374 -5.74 51.77 36.30
C ARG A 374 -4.33 52.25 35.95
#